data_e06efda749a91af1cf69fc727c289669
#
_entry.id   e06efda749a91af1cf69fc727c289669
#
_cell.length_a   1.000
_cell.length_b   1.000
_cell.length_c   1.000
_cell.angle_alpha   90.00
_cell.angle_beta   90.00
_cell.angle_gamma   90.00
#
_symmetry.space_group_name_H-M   'P 1'
#
loop_
_entity.id
_entity.type
_entity.pdbx_description
1 polymer ?
#
loop_
_entity_poly.entity_id
_entity_poly.type
_entity_poly.pdbx_seq_one_letter_code
_entity_poly.pdbx_strand_id
1 'polypeptide(L)'
;PPIRMLYLHGFRSSPQSCKAQLLAAHLRAFNPQSYWACPMLNVSPLAAIATAAEILNRGCDIKDIPNFFSSTAPAKTTTILKNYAQDTVIVGSSLGGFYATWLAEQYGCRCVLLNPAIRPWEELHRHLGIQTLWHSEDSIVVERHHMDELKAFEVKKITHPQRYFLLAATGDQVINYRDMLDHYRGAQIKLIQGSDHGLSD
;
A
#
# COMPACT_ATOMS: atom_id res chain seq x y z
N PRO A 1 20.14 11.44 5.77
CA PRO A 1 18.94 11.58 6.57
C PRO A 1 18.18 10.24 6.64
N PRO A 2 17.43 9.96 7.71
CA PRO A 2 16.62 8.76 7.81
C PRO A 2 15.53 8.74 6.74
N ILE A 3 15.29 7.57 6.16
CA ILE A 3 14.19 7.33 5.21
C ILE A 3 12.94 6.94 6.01
N ARG A 4 11.80 7.49 5.67
CA ARG A 4 10.50 7.04 6.20
C ARG A 4 9.80 6.22 5.12
N MET A 5 9.41 5.00 5.45
CA MET A 5 8.79 4.10 4.49
C MET A 5 7.51 3.49 5.08
N LEU A 6 6.41 3.62 4.35
CA LEU A 6 5.14 2.96 4.62
C LEU A 6 4.90 1.90 3.55
N TYR A 7 4.82 0.63 3.95
CA TYR A 7 4.52 -0.47 3.03
C TYR A 7 3.07 -0.91 3.17
N LEU A 8 2.38 -1.02 2.04
CA LEU A 8 1.00 -1.48 1.94
C LEU A 8 0.96 -2.79 1.17
N HIS A 9 0.59 -3.87 1.86
CA HIS A 9 0.53 -5.21 1.31
C HIS A 9 -0.71 -5.44 0.43
N GLY A 10 -0.69 -6.52 -0.35
CA GLY A 10 -1.79 -6.89 -1.25
C GLY A 10 -2.96 -7.58 -0.56
N PHE A 11 -3.95 -7.96 -1.37
CA PHE A 11 -5.12 -8.71 -0.94
C PHE A 11 -4.74 -10.06 -0.33
N ARG A 12 -5.36 -10.43 0.79
CA ARG A 12 -5.09 -11.66 1.58
C ARG A 12 -3.66 -11.77 2.11
N SER A 13 -2.88 -10.72 2.00
CA SER A 13 -1.50 -10.66 2.46
C SER A 13 -1.40 -10.05 3.86
N SER A 14 -0.18 -9.90 4.36
CA SER A 14 0.09 -9.38 5.70
C SER A 14 1.47 -8.71 5.78
N PRO A 15 1.81 -8.07 6.91
CA PRO A 15 3.17 -7.60 7.18
C PRO A 15 4.23 -8.71 7.18
N GLN A 16 3.83 -9.98 7.26
CA GLN A 16 4.72 -11.15 7.22
C GLN A 16 5.04 -11.60 5.78
N SER A 17 4.51 -10.92 4.76
CA SER A 17 4.82 -11.24 3.37
C SER A 17 6.31 -11.14 3.07
N CYS A 18 6.82 -12.01 2.20
CA CYS A 18 8.23 -12.05 1.82
C CYS A 18 8.75 -10.68 1.36
N LYS A 19 7.99 -9.98 0.50
CA LYS A 19 8.35 -8.63 0.01
C LYS A 19 8.45 -7.60 1.15
N ALA A 20 7.53 -7.62 2.11
CA ALA A 20 7.57 -6.70 3.25
C ALA A 20 8.79 -6.96 4.12
N GLN A 21 9.07 -8.23 4.43
CA GLN A 21 10.21 -8.61 5.25
C GLN A 21 11.56 -8.31 4.57
N LEU A 22 11.69 -8.59 3.28
CA LEU A 22 12.90 -8.29 2.50
C LEU A 22 13.17 -6.78 2.44
N LEU A 23 12.16 -5.98 2.13
CA LEU A 23 12.31 -4.52 2.09
C LEU A 23 12.65 -3.94 3.45
N ALA A 24 12.03 -4.42 4.52
CA ALA A 24 12.34 -3.99 5.88
C ALA A 24 13.79 -4.31 6.25
N ALA A 25 14.26 -5.52 5.93
CA ALA A 25 15.64 -5.95 6.19
C ALA A 25 16.65 -5.10 5.41
N HIS A 26 16.41 -4.87 4.11
CA HIS A 26 17.28 -4.05 3.28
C HIS A 26 17.32 -2.59 3.73
N LEU A 27 16.17 -2.01 4.08
CA LEU A 27 16.10 -0.65 4.59
C LEU A 27 16.92 -0.48 5.86
N ARG A 28 16.81 -1.42 6.81
CA ARG A 28 17.59 -1.41 8.06
C ARG A 28 19.09 -1.58 7.82
N ALA A 29 19.47 -2.45 6.89
CA ALA A 29 20.87 -2.66 6.53
C ALA A 29 21.48 -1.43 5.85
N PHE A 30 20.72 -0.78 4.96
CA PHE A 30 21.16 0.41 4.23
C PHE A 30 21.21 1.65 5.11
N ASN A 31 20.21 1.87 5.95
CA ASN A 31 20.11 3.01 6.83
C ASN A 31 19.38 2.63 8.14
N PRO A 32 20.13 2.23 9.19
CA PRO A 32 19.57 1.77 10.46
C PRO A 32 18.67 2.79 11.19
N GLN A 33 18.78 4.08 10.85
CA GLN A 33 17.96 5.14 11.43
C GLN A 33 16.63 5.35 10.70
N SER A 34 16.36 4.58 9.64
CA SER A 34 15.14 4.70 8.86
C SER A 34 13.92 4.17 9.61
N TYR A 35 12.78 4.75 9.31
CA TYR A 35 11.48 4.34 9.86
C TYR A 35 10.76 3.42 8.88
N TRP A 36 10.26 2.31 9.39
CA TRP A 36 9.49 1.34 8.64
C TRP A 36 8.13 1.14 9.30
N ALA A 37 7.06 1.26 8.51
CA ALA A 37 5.71 0.90 8.91
C ALA A 37 5.10 -0.05 7.88
N CYS A 38 4.51 -1.14 8.34
CA CYS A 38 3.74 -2.08 7.52
C CYS A 38 2.54 -2.53 8.35
N PRO A 39 1.44 -1.76 8.37
CA PRO A 39 0.26 -2.13 9.14
C PRO A 39 -0.44 -3.36 8.53
N MET A 40 -1.12 -4.15 9.35
CA MET A 40 -2.11 -5.08 8.85
C MET A 40 -3.29 -4.29 8.28
N LEU A 41 -3.57 -4.47 7.00
CA LEU A 41 -4.65 -3.74 6.33
C LEU A 41 -5.98 -4.47 6.54
N ASN A 42 -7.00 -3.71 6.89
CA ASN A 42 -8.37 -4.23 7.01
C ASN A 42 -8.91 -4.65 5.64
N VAL A 43 -9.87 -5.59 5.63
CA VAL A 43 -10.57 -6.00 4.41
C VAL A 43 -11.40 -4.86 3.82
N SER A 44 -11.99 -3.99 4.66
CA SER A 44 -12.64 -2.76 4.22
C SER A 44 -11.59 -1.78 3.66
N PRO A 45 -11.71 -1.37 2.39
CA PRO A 45 -10.83 -0.37 1.80
C PRO A 45 -10.84 0.96 2.55
N LEU A 46 -12.00 1.38 3.04
CA LEU A 46 -12.13 2.59 3.85
C LEU A 46 -11.29 2.52 5.12
N ALA A 47 -11.36 1.41 5.86
CA ALA A 47 -10.59 1.20 7.07
C ALA A 47 -9.08 1.04 6.79
N ALA A 48 -8.71 0.37 5.69
CA ALA A 48 -7.32 0.23 5.26
C ALA A 48 -6.68 1.59 4.95
N ILE A 49 -7.37 2.42 4.18
CA ILE A 49 -6.94 3.79 3.86
C ILE A 49 -6.84 4.65 5.13
N ALA A 50 -7.82 4.56 6.03
CA ALA A 50 -7.80 5.32 7.28
C ALA A 50 -6.57 4.97 8.13
N THR A 51 -6.24 3.68 8.27
CA THR A 51 -5.04 3.22 8.97
C THR A 51 -3.76 3.78 8.36
N ALA A 52 -3.62 3.72 7.04
CA ALA A 52 -2.45 4.25 6.35
C ALA A 52 -2.33 5.78 6.47
N ALA A 53 -3.45 6.50 6.34
CA ALA A 53 -3.52 7.94 6.49
C ALA A 53 -3.14 8.40 7.91
N GLU A 54 -3.53 7.65 8.93
CA GLU A 54 -3.16 7.93 10.31
C GLU A 54 -1.64 7.86 10.52
N ILE A 55 -0.97 6.84 9.95
CA ILE A 55 0.49 6.69 9.99
C ILE A 55 1.18 7.87 9.28
N LEU A 56 0.66 8.33 8.14
CA LEU A 56 1.19 9.48 7.42
C LEU A 56 1.06 10.78 8.21
N ASN A 57 -0.05 10.95 8.93
CA ASN A 57 -0.33 12.17 9.70
C ASN A 57 0.42 12.23 11.04
N ARG A 58 0.56 11.11 11.73
CA ARG A 58 1.12 11.07 13.09
C ARG A 58 2.64 10.94 13.13
N GLY A 59 3.26 10.47 12.08
CA GLY A 59 4.71 10.24 12.07
C GLY A 59 5.18 9.21 13.09
N CYS A 60 4.36 8.22 13.41
CA CYS A 60 4.58 7.28 14.50
C CYS A 60 5.85 6.45 14.36
N ASP A 61 6.61 6.37 15.44
CA ASP A 61 7.50 5.24 15.72
C ASP A 61 6.64 3.99 15.96
N ILE A 62 7.03 2.87 15.35
CA ILE A 62 6.35 1.56 15.50
C ILE A 62 6.24 1.13 16.97
N LYS A 63 7.03 1.71 17.86
CA LYS A 63 6.98 1.47 19.32
C LYS A 63 5.74 2.03 19.99
N ASP A 64 5.05 2.96 19.36
CA ASP A 64 3.93 3.71 19.91
C ASP A 64 2.57 3.31 19.33
N ILE A 65 2.48 2.23 18.52
CA ILE A 65 1.20 1.67 18.09
C ILE A 65 0.74 0.65 19.14
N PRO A 66 -0.11 1.07 20.11
CA PRO A 66 -0.78 0.10 20.98
C PRO A 66 -1.68 -0.78 20.10
N ASN A 67 -1.85 -2.04 20.46
CA ASN A 67 -2.81 -2.95 19.88
C ASN A 67 -4.14 -2.24 19.61
N PHE A 68 -4.45 -1.98 18.34
CA PHE A 68 -5.52 -1.10 17.90
C PHE A 68 -6.87 -1.83 17.92
N PHE A 69 -7.31 -2.27 19.11
CA PHE A 69 -8.67 -2.77 19.38
C PHE A 69 -9.36 -2.06 20.54
N SER A 70 -8.93 -0.86 20.92
CA SER A 70 -9.62 -0.10 21.96
C SER A 70 -10.06 1.25 21.42
N SER A 71 -11.37 1.38 21.22
CA SER A 71 -12.05 2.61 20.88
C SER A 71 -12.10 3.56 22.08
N THR A 72 -11.22 4.52 22.15
CA THR A 72 -11.48 5.82 22.85
C THR A 72 -10.48 6.84 22.30
N ALA A 73 -11.01 7.80 21.56
CA ALA A 73 -10.22 8.92 21.07
C ALA A 73 -9.85 9.86 22.23
N PRO A 74 -8.57 10.24 22.40
CA PRO A 74 -8.25 11.41 23.21
C PRO A 74 -8.23 12.69 22.39
N ALA A 75 -8.74 13.73 23.00
CA ALA A 75 -8.92 15.08 22.49
C ALA A 75 -7.60 15.78 22.13
N LYS A 76 -7.71 16.59 21.06
CA LYS A 76 -7.00 17.83 20.73
C LYS A 76 -5.71 18.13 21.51
N THR A 77 -4.58 17.92 20.85
CA THR A 77 -3.38 18.72 21.09
C THR A 77 -2.99 19.34 19.75
N THR A 78 -3.13 20.65 19.64
CA THR A 78 -2.70 21.45 18.48
C THR A 78 -1.19 21.60 18.57
N THR A 79 -0.46 20.54 18.27
CA THR A 79 0.97 20.60 17.98
C THR A 79 1.10 20.81 16.48
N ILE A 80 1.96 21.73 16.05
CA ILE A 80 2.32 21.96 14.65
C ILE A 80 2.79 20.61 14.10
N LEU A 81 1.89 19.90 13.42
CA LEU A 81 2.16 18.59 12.84
C LEU A 81 3.17 18.81 11.72
N LYS A 82 4.42 18.42 11.96
CA LYS A 82 5.41 18.28 10.92
C LYS A 82 4.78 17.41 9.84
N ASN A 83 4.72 17.89 8.60
CA ASN A 83 4.07 17.15 7.51
C ASN A 83 4.96 15.97 7.10
N TYR A 84 4.90 14.88 7.85
CA TYR A 84 5.67 13.66 7.63
C TYR A 84 5.34 12.97 6.30
N ALA A 85 4.19 13.29 5.73
CA ALA A 85 3.76 12.71 4.47
C ALA A 85 4.76 13.00 3.34
N GLN A 86 5.25 14.24 3.23
CA GLN A 86 6.19 14.62 2.16
C GLN A 86 7.56 13.95 2.29
N ASP A 87 7.96 13.58 3.51
CA ASP A 87 9.21 12.88 3.81
C ASP A 87 9.05 11.35 3.73
N THR A 88 7.83 10.85 3.53
CA THR A 88 7.54 9.43 3.49
C THR A 88 7.50 8.91 2.05
N VAL A 89 8.12 7.74 1.84
CA VAL A 89 7.95 6.95 0.62
C VAL A 89 6.91 5.87 0.91
N ILE A 90 5.82 5.86 0.16
CA ILE A 90 4.82 4.79 0.23
C ILE A 90 5.23 3.71 -0.77
N VAL A 91 5.30 2.46 -0.32
CA VAL A 91 5.51 1.30 -1.18
C VAL A 91 4.25 0.46 -1.18
N GLY A 92 3.64 0.26 -2.33
CA GLY A 92 2.41 -0.52 -2.45
C GLY A 92 2.53 -1.70 -3.40
N SER A 93 2.12 -2.88 -2.95
CA SER A 93 2.10 -4.10 -3.77
C SER A 93 0.67 -4.53 -4.08
N SER A 94 0.37 -4.78 -5.36
CA SER A 94 -0.95 -5.25 -5.79
C SER A 94 -2.08 -4.31 -5.33
N LEU A 95 -3.05 -4.78 -4.55
CA LEU A 95 -4.09 -3.94 -3.94
C LEU A 95 -3.49 -2.81 -3.07
N GLY A 96 -2.40 -3.08 -2.36
CA GLY A 96 -1.67 -2.03 -1.63
C GLY A 96 -1.11 -0.94 -2.54
N GLY A 97 -0.82 -1.25 -3.79
CA GLY A 97 -0.42 -0.28 -4.82
C GLY A 97 -1.57 0.67 -5.22
N PHE A 98 -2.78 0.15 -5.27
CA PHE A 98 -3.98 0.96 -5.48
C PHE A 98 -4.17 1.97 -4.33
N TYR A 99 -4.08 1.52 -3.09
CA TYR A 99 -4.16 2.40 -1.92
C TYR A 99 -3.02 3.42 -1.87
N ALA A 100 -1.79 2.97 -2.18
CA ALA A 100 -0.60 3.84 -2.22
C ALA A 100 -0.77 4.97 -3.23
N THR A 101 -1.37 4.70 -4.38
CA THR A 101 -1.63 5.70 -5.43
C THR A 101 -2.58 6.78 -4.93
N TRP A 102 -3.71 6.38 -4.34
CA TRP A 102 -4.66 7.35 -3.79
C TRP A 102 -4.01 8.21 -2.68
N LEU A 103 -3.30 7.58 -1.75
CA LEU A 103 -2.61 8.30 -0.67
C LEU A 103 -1.53 9.24 -1.20
N ALA A 104 -0.76 8.83 -2.21
CA ALA A 104 0.25 9.69 -2.83
C ALA A 104 -0.35 10.93 -3.49
N GLU A 105 -1.51 10.80 -4.13
CA GLU A 105 -2.24 11.94 -4.71
C GLU A 105 -2.79 12.87 -3.62
N GLN A 106 -3.31 12.34 -2.51
CA GLN A 106 -3.88 13.15 -1.42
C GLN A 106 -2.81 13.84 -0.58
N TYR A 107 -1.71 13.17 -0.28
CA TYR A 107 -0.70 13.63 0.68
C TYR A 107 0.59 14.16 0.04
N GLY A 108 0.76 13.98 -1.26
CA GLY A 108 1.94 14.43 -2.00
C GLY A 108 3.20 13.58 -1.77
N CYS A 109 3.05 12.35 -1.29
CA CYS A 109 4.15 11.42 -1.05
C CYS A 109 4.82 10.95 -2.34
N ARG A 110 6.08 10.50 -2.24
CA ARG A 110 6.70 9.64 -3.25
C ARG A 110 6.14 8.23 -3.13
N CYS A 111 5.99 7.55 -4.26
CA CYS A 111 5.31 6.26 -4.32
C CYS A 111 6.10 5.25 -5.16
N VAL A 112 6.33 4.07 -4.60
CA VAL A 112 6.90 2.91 -5.29
C VAL A 112 5.82 1.85 -5.42
N LEU A 113 5.61 1.36 -6.63
CA LEU A 113 4.52 0.46 -6.98
C LEU A 113 5.06 -0.86 -7.50
N LEU A 114 4.58 -1.95 -6.93
CA LEU A 114 4.97 -3.32 -7.24
C LEU A 114 3.76 -4.06 -7.81
N ASN A 115 3.67 -4.20 -9.13
CA ASN A 115 2.51 -4.78 -9.82
C ASN A 115 1.17 -4.26 -9.26
N PRO A 116 0.93 -2.93 -9.27
CA PRO A 116 -0.24 -2.32 -8.62
C PRO A 116 -1.53 -2.71 -9.31
N ALA A 117 -2.58 -2.94 -8.51
CA ALA A 117 -3.94 -3.06 -9.02
C ALA A 117 -4.43 -1.70 -9.55
N ILE A 118 -5.09 -1.71 -10.71
CA ILE A 118 -5.61 -0.50 -11.36
C ILE A 118 -7.10 -0.33 -11.08
N ARG A 119 -7.88 -1.38 -11.30
CA ARG A 119 -9.33 -1.44 -11.04
C ARG A 119 -9.64 -2.67 -10.19
N PRO A 120 -9.22 -2.67 -8.89
CA PRO A 120 -9.30 -3.86 -8.06
C PRO A 120 -10.72 -4.40 -7.88
N TRP A 121 -11.77 -3.59 -8.00
CA TRP A 121 -13.15 -4.04 -7.90
C TRP A 121 -13.55 -5.02 -9.02
N GLU A 122 -12.91 -4.97 -10.21
CA GLU A 122 -13.18 -5.87 -11.33
C GLU A 122 -12.73 -7.30 -11.03
N GLU A 123 -11.65 -7.47 -10.29
CA GLU A 123 -11.13 -8.79 -9.89
C GLU A 123 -11.70 -9.25 -8.54
N LEU A 124 -11.74 -8.35 -7.55
CA LEU A 124 -12.13 -8.73 -6.19
C LEU A 124 -13.60 -9.12 -6.04
N HIS A 125 -14.49 -8.70 -6.95
CA HIS A 125 -15.87 -9.16 -6.92
C HIS A 125 -16.00 -10.69 -7.09
N ARG A 126 -15.00 -11.36 -7.67
CA ARG A 126 -14.92 -12.83 -7.79
C ARG A 126 -14.56 -13.52 -6.49
N HIS A 127 -14.10 -12.76 -5.51
CA HIS A 127 -13.63 -13.23 -4.21
C HIS A 127 -14.60 -12.88 -3.07
N LEU A 128 -15.87 -12.64 -3.37
CA LEU A 128 -16.89 -12.39 -2.34
C LEU A 128 -17.02 -13.58 -1.39
N GLY A 129 -17.23 -13.31 -0.10
CA GLY A 129 -17.34 -14.31 0.94
C GLY A 129 -16.03 -14.49 1.72
N ILE A 130 -15.90 -15.66 2.34
CA ILE A 130 -14.77 -15.98 3.22
C ILE A 130 -13.52 -16.24 2.38
N GLN A 131 -12.43 -15.58 2.73
CA GLN A 131 -11.12 -15.72 2.10
C GLN A 131 -10.04 -15.96 3.17
N THR A 132 -9.30 -17.04 3.05
CA THR A 132 -8.17 -17.35 3.94
C THR A 132 -6.96 -16.47 3.59
N LEU A 133 -6.25 -15.96 4.59
CA LEU A 133 -5.01 -15.22 4.39
C LEU A 133 -3.87 -16.14 3.90
N TRP A 134 -2.90 -15.58 3.16
CA TRP A 134 -1.81 -16.38 2.58
C TRP A 134 -0.81 -16.92 3.61
N HIS A 135 -0.68 -16.25 4.76
CA HIS A 135 0.39 -16.50 5.73
C HIS A 135 -0.15 -16.84 7.14
N SER A 136 -1.43 -17.16 7.26
CA SER A 136 -2.06 -17.60 8.51
C SER A 136 -3.31 -18.43 8.23
N GLU A 137 -3.86 -19.05 9.26
CA GLU A 137 -5.17 -19.73 9.20
C GLU A 137 -6.35 -18.76 9.35
N ASP A 138 -6.06 -17.48 9.58
CA ASP A 138 -7.08 -16.45 9.70
C ASP A 138 -7.81 -16.23 8.37
N SER A 139 -9.03 -15.78 8.46
CA SER A 139 -9.86 -15.46 7.31
C SER A 139 -10.45 -14.06 7.41
N ILE A 140 -10.74 -13.51 6.25
CA ILE A 140 -11.46 -12.25 6.08
C ILE A 140 -12.75 -12.50 5.30
N VAL A 141 -13.74 -11.64 5.47
CA VAL A 141 -14.99 -11.71 4.70
C VAL A 141 -15.03 -10.55 3.72
N VAL A 142 -15.01 -10.87 2.43
CA VAL A 142 -15.14 -9.87 1.38
C VAL A 142 -16.62 -9.68 1.08
N GLU A 143 -17.10 -8.45 1.26
CA GLU A 143 -18.50 -8.10 1.08
C GLU A 143 -18.69 -7.21 -0.15
N ARG A 144 -19.91 -7.19 -0.70
CA ARG A 144 -20.22 -6.45 -1.92
C ARG A 144 -19.95 -4.95 -1.79
N HIS A 145 -20.23 -4.36 -0.63
CA HIS A 145 -20.00 -2.92 -0.39
C HIS A 145 -18.53 -2.52 -0.44
N HIS A 146 -17.58 -3.45 -0.20
CA HIS A 146 -16.15 -3.17 -0.37
C HIS A 146 -15.80 -2.79 -1.80
N MET A 147 -16.56 -3.26 -2.80
CA MET A 147 -16.34 -2.86 -4.20
C MET A 147 -16.72 -1.38 -4.42
N ASP A 148 -17.75 -0.90 -3.74
CA ASP A 148 -18.15 0.51 -3.82
C ASP A 148 -17.15 1.40 -3.07
N GLU A 149 -16.63 0.94 -1.94
CA GLU A 149 -15.53 1.61 -1.24
C GLU A 149 -14.28 1.71 -2.14
N LEU A 150 -13.89 0.64 -2.83
CA LEU A 150 -12.76 0.67 -3.78
C LEU A 150 -12.99 1.71 -4.88
N LYS A 151 -14.16 1.73 -5.51
CA LYS A 151 -14.47 2.72 -6.56
C LYS A 151 -14.38 4.17 -6.06
N ALA A 152 -14.71 4.42 -4.79
CA ALA A 152 -14.61 5.75 -4.19
C ALA A 152 -13.15 6.24 -4.08
N PHE A 153 -12.18 5.32 -4.05
CA PHE A 153 -10.74 5.62 -4.02
C PHE A 153 -10.07 5.56 -5.40
N GLU A 154 -10.84 5.49 -6.48
CA GLU A 154 -10.27 5.47 -7.84
C GLU A 154 -9.50 6.76 -8.15
N VAL A 155 -8.24 6.61 -8.52
CA VAL A 155 -7.44 7.66 -9.14
C VAL A 155 -7.44 7.44 -10.65
N LYS A 156 -8.27 8.17 -11.38
CA LYS A 156 -8.38 8.01 -12.84
C LYS A 156 -7.11 8.38 -13.58
N LYS A 157 -6.35 9.34 -13.05
CA LYS A 157 -5.08 9.81 -13.62
C LYS A 157 -4.21 10.38 -12.51
N ILE A 158 -2.95 9.97 -12.46
CA ILE A 158 -1.94 10.55 -11.57
C ILE A 158 -1.61 11.97 -12.00
N THR A 159 -1.43 12.89 -11.03
CA THR A 159 -1.21 14.31 -11.31
C THR A 159 0.27 14.69 -11.41
N HIS A 160 1.13 13.96 -10.70
CA HIS A 160 2.58 14.22 -10.64
C HIS A 160 3.38 12.94 -10.92
N PRO A 161 3.53 12.53 -12.20
CA PRO A 161 4.19 11.27 -12.57
C PRO A 161 5.61 11.12 -12.01
N GLN A 162 6.34 12.22 -11.81
CA GLN A 162 7.69 12.22 -11.24
C GLN A 162 7.78 11.74 -9.78
N ARG A 163 6.65 11.61 -9.08
CA ARG A 163 6.60 11.04 -7.72
C ARG A 163 6.56 9.53 -7.70
N TYR A 164 6.30 8.90 -8.87
CA TYR A 164 6.02 7.47 -8.98
C TYR A 164 7.19 6.70 -9.58
N PHE A 165 7.48 5.56 -8.97
CA PHE A 165 8.35 4.54 -9.54
C PHE A 165 7.58 3.23 -9.63
N LEU A 166 7.35 2.75 -10.85
CA LEU A 166 6.60 1.53 -11.15
C LEU A 166 7.56 0.39 -11.47
N LEU A 167 7.44 -0.73 -10.74
CA LEU A 167 7.94 -2.03 -11.14
C LEU A 167 6.77 -2.86 -11.63
N ALA A 168 6.81 -3.27 -12.90
CA ALA A 168 5.78 -4.10 -13.53
C ALA A 168 6.40 -5.33 -14.15
N ALA A 169 5.82 -6.49 -13.86
CA ALA A 169 6.23 -7.79 -14.41
C ALA A 169 5.45 -8.10 -15.69
N THR A 170 6.14 -8.46 -16.76
CA THR A 170 5.47 -8.80 -18.03
C THR A 170 4.76 -10.15 -18.00
N GLY A 171 5.12 -11.04 -17.08
CA GLY A 171 4.49 -12.33 -16.84
C GLY A 171 3.43 -12.32 -15.73
N ASP A 172 3.01 -11.14 -15.27
CA ASP A 172 1.93 -11.02 -14.27
C ASP A 172 0.63 -11.60 -14.83
N GLN A 173 0.17 -12.68 -14.20
CA GLN A 173 -1.03 -13.42 -14.59
C GLN A 173 -2.31 -12.90 -13.91
N VAL A 174 -2.19 -11.95 -12.97
CA VAL A 174 -3.30 -11.38 -12.21
C VAL A 174 -3.70 -10.02 -12.78
N ILE A 175 -2.71 -9.16 -13.03
CA ILE A 175 -2.93 -7.79 -13.49
C ILE A 175 -2.15 -7.56 -14.78
N ASN A 176 -2.85 -7.12 -15.82
CA ASN A 176 -2.21 -6.84 -17.10
C ASN A 176 -1.22 -5.67 -16.95
N TYR A 177 0.06 -5.94 -17.16
CA TYR A 177 1.11 -4.91 -17.04
C TYR A 177 0.92 -3.73 -17.99
N ARG A 178 0.27 -3.93 -19.16
CA ARG A 178 -0.03 -2.83 -20.09
C ARG A 178 -0.97 -1.79 -19.50
N ASP A 179 -1.95 -2.24 -18.71
CA ASP A 179 -2.86 -1.34 -17.98
C ASP A 179 -2.10 -0.52 -16.93
N MET A 180 -1.10 -1.14 -16.27
CA MET A 180 -0.21 -0.43 -15.36
C MET A 180 0.60 0.64 -16.10
N LEU A 181 1.19 0.30 -17.27
CA LEU A 181 1.97 1.25 -18.08
C LEU A 181 1.14 2.43 -18.57
N ASP A 182 -0.10 2.18 -18.96
CA ASP A 182 -0.99 3.24 -19.42
C ASP A 182 -1.42 4.16 -18.28
N HIS A 183 -1.79 3.58 -17.15
CA HIS A 183 -2.23 4.33 -15.97
C HIS A 183 -1.11 5.22 -15.38
N TYR A 184 0.13 4.71 -15.32
CA TYR A 184 1.28 5.43 -14.77
C TYR A 184 2.15 6.08 -15.85
N ARG A 185 1.56 6.46 -16.96
CA ARG A 185 2.27 7.14 -18.06
C ARG A 185 3.00 8.39 -17.59
N GLY A 186 4.29 8.45 -17.88
CA GLY A 186 5.18 9.55 -17.46
C GLY A 186 5.89 9.31 -16.12
N ALA A 187 5.55 8.26 -15.39
CA ALA A 187 6.32 7.83 -14.22
C ALA A 187 7.66 7.20 -14.61
N GLN A 188 8.56 7.04 -13.66
CA GLN A 188 9.73 6.18 -13.84
C GLN A 188 9.28 4.72 -13.81
N ILE A 189 9.57 3.96 -14.87
CA ILE A 189 9.09 2.59 -15.05
C ILE A 189 10.26 1.63 -15.23
N LYS A 190 10.24 0.52 -14.49
CA LYS A 190 11.09 -0.64 -14.71
C LYS A 190 10.22 -1.86 -15.00
N LEU A 191 10.36 -2.39 -16.23
CA LEU A 191 9.76 -3.66 -16.60
C LEU A 191 10.69 -4.82 -16.22
N ILE A 192 10.11 -5.84 -15.58
CA ILE A 192 10.79 -7.09 -15.26
C ILE A 192 10.24 -8.16 -16.22
N GLN A 193 11.08 -8.62 -17.12
CA GLN A 193 10.68 -9.56 -18.17
C GLN A 193 10.45 -10.95 -17.58
N GLY A 194 9.28 -11.53 -17.85
CA GLY A 194 8.95 -12.90 -17.49
C GLY A 194 8.57 -13.12 -16.03
N SER A 195 8.84 -12.15 -15.14
CA SER A 195 8.48 -12.27 -13.72
C SER A 195 6.97 -12.33 -13.50
N ASP A 196 6.56 -12.95 -12.40
CA ASP A 196 5.16 -13.17 -12.02
C ASP A 196 4.55 -11.98 -11.24
N HIS A 197 3.28 -12.11 -10.82
CA HIS A 197 2.61 -11.13 -9.95
C HIS A 197 3.33 -10.92 -8.62
N GLY A 198 3.98 -11.96 -8.12
CA GLY A 198 4.74 -11.95 -6.88
C GLY A 198 6.08 -11.22 -6.96
N LEU A 199 6.64 -11.00 -8.17
CA LEU A 199 8.03 -10.60 -8.36
C LEU A 199 8.97 -11.59 -7.65
N SER A 200 8.78 -12.90 -7.92
CA SER A 200 9.36 -13.98 -7.13
C SER A 200 10.76 -14.40 -7.59
N ASP A 201 11.28 -13.90 -8.69
CA ASP A 201 12.56 -14.20 -9.34
C ASP A 201 13.62 -13.09 -9.20
#